data_1dfd80f9496166df8e23c57d0d4d3990
#
_entry.id   1dfd80f9496166df8e23c57d0d4d3990
#
_cell.length_a   1.000
_cell.length_b   1.000
_cell.length_c   1.000
_cell.angle_alpha   90.00
_cell.angle_beta   90.00
_cell.angle_gamma   90.00
#
_symmetry.space_group_name_H-M   'P 1'
#
loop_
_entity.id
_entity.type
_entity.pdbx_description
1 polymer ?
#
loop_
_entity_poly.entity_id
_entity_poly.type
_entity_poly.pdbx_seq_one_letter_code
_entity_poly.pdbx_strand_id
1 'polypeptide(L)'
;MIKNQVNDAALVSAYIQGDDQAFETLVKRSKSKVYTTLYLIVKDRYIAEDLLQETYIKAIDVLKSGRYNEEGKFLPWVVRIAHNLAIDYFRRDKRYPTIVLEDGSKVFNSFEFAEDSAEEIQLKEDQIVNIRELIKKLPDEQREVLVMRHYEELSFQEIAAQTQVSINTALGRMRYALINLRKMLEKQENAYDAKLYPK
;
A
#
# COMPACT_ATOMS: atom_id res chain seq x y z
N MET A 1 15.69 -21.87 -17.05
CA MET A 1 15.18 -22.67 -15.90
C MET A 1 14.09 -21.87 -15.23
N ILE A 2 12.82 -22.24 -15.41
CA ILE A 2 11.69 -21.61 -14.73
C ILE A 2 11.80 -22.07 -13.26
N LYS A 3 12.23 -21.17 -12.36
CA LYS A 3 12.14 -21.44 -10.91
C LYS A 3 10.66 -21.65 -10.57
N ASN A 4 10.29 -22.89 -10.24
CA ASN A 4 9.00 -23.23 -9.65
C ASN A 4 8.90 -22.41 -8.34
N GLN A 5 8.30 -21.21 -8.39
CA GLN A 5 8.01 -20.46 -7.18
C GLN A 5 6.94 -21.23 -6.43
N VAL A 6 7.28 -21.67 -5.23
CA VAL A 6 6.32 -22.28 -4.31
C VAL A 6 5.13 -21.35 -4.14
N ASN A 7 3.91 -21.83 -4.33
CA ASN A 7 2.69 -21.05 -4.20
C ASN A 7 2.51 -20.56 -2.75
N ASP A 8 1.94 -19.37 -2.57
CA ASP A 8 1.71 -18.80 -1.23
C ASP A 8 0.81 -19.70 -0.37
N ALA A 9 -0.16 -20.40 -0.94
CA ALA A 9 -0.97 -21.39 -0.24
C ALA A 9 -0.12 -22.53 0.38
N ALA A 10 0.88 -23.02 -0.35
CA ALA A 10 1.79 -24.04 0.16
C ALA A 10 2.68 -23.50 1.29
N LEU A 11 3.13 -22.23 1.18
CA LEU A 11 3.90 -21.57 2.25
C LEU A 11 3.05 -21.34 3.51
N VAL A 12 1.78 -20.94 3.37
CA VAL A 12 0.85 -20.81 4.50
C VAL A 12 0.67 -22.15 5.18
N SER A 13 0.43 -23.23 4.42
CA SER A 13 0.27 -24.57 4.97
C SER A 13 1.53 -25.05 5.70
N ALA A 14 2.72 -24.82 5.15
CA ALA A 14 3.99 -25.17 5.78
C ALA A 14 4.19 -24.38 7.09
N TYR A 15 3.87 -23.08 7.11
CA TYR A 15 3.94 -22.28 8.33
C TYR A 15 3.00 -22.79 9.43
N ILE A 16 1.77 -23.12 9.10
CA ILE A 16 0.81 -23.70 10.07
C ILE A 16 1.33 -25.04 10.63
N GLN A 17 2.13 -25.78 9.86
CA GLN A 17 2.78 -27.02 10.30
C GLN A 17 4.09 -26.78 11.09
N GLY A 18 4.52 -25.52 11.29
CA GLY A 18 5.66 -25.15 12.10
C GLY A 18 6.92 -24.74 11.33
N ASP A 19 6.83 -24.53 10.01
CA ASP A 19 7.96 -24.01 9.21
C ASP A 19 7.99 -22.49 9.24
N ASP A 20 8.79 -21.91 10.14
CA ASP A 20 8.94 -20.46 10.27
C ASP A 20 9.60 -19.83 9.03
N GLN A 21 10.41 -20.56 8.25
CA GLN A 21 11.04 -20.05 7.02
C GLN A 21 10.00 -19.82 5.91
N ALA A 22 8.93 -20.62 5.92
CA ALA A 22 7.81 -20.39 5.01
C ALA A 22 7.14 -19.03 5.26
N PHE A 23 6.94 -18.64 6.52
CA PHE A 23 6.39 -17.34 6.85
C PHE A 23 7.34 -16.19 6.50
N GLU A 24 8.64 -16.35 6.77
CA GLU A 24 9.64 -15.36 6.34
C GLU A 24 9.58 -15.10 4.82
N THR A 25 9.38 -16.17 4.04
CA THR A 25 9.23 -16.06 2.58
C THR A 25 7.96 -15.30 2.20
N LEU A 26 6.83 -15.55 2.87
CA LEU A 26 5.57 -14.81 2.67
C LEU A 26 5.74 -13.32 2.99
N VAL A 27 6.43 -13.01 4.11
CA VAL A 27 6.74 -11.62 4.49
C VAL A 27 7.60 -10.96 3.42
N LYS A 28 8.70 -11.58 2.97
CA LYS A 28 9.57 -11.03 1.93
C LYS A 28 8.82 -10.69 0.64
N ARG A 29 7.87 -11.55 0.22
CA ARG A 29 7.08 -11.35 -0.99
C ARG A 29 6.03 -10.24 -0.85
N SER A 30 5.42 -10.11 0.32
CA SER A 30 4.29 -9.21 0.55
C SER A 30 4.68 -7.84 1.11
N LYS A 31 5.84 -7.73 1.79
CA LYS A 31 6.29 -6.55 2.55
C LYS A 31 6.18 -5.25 1.76
N SER A 32 6.69 -5.22 0.53
CA SER A 32 6.69 -4.00 -0.29
C SER A 32 5.26 -3.50 -0.58
N LYS A 33 4.34 -4.43 -0.92
CA LYS A 33 2.94 -4.08 -1.24
C LYS A 33 2.17 -3.64 0.01
N VAL A 34 2.37 -4.35 1.13
CA VAL A 34 1.77 -4.01 2.43
C VAL A 34 2.26 -2.64 2.91
N TYR A 35 3.57 -2.40 2.91
CA TYR A 35 4.15 -1.11 3.29
C TYR A 35 3.64 0.03 2.42
N THR A 36 3.61 -0.16 1.08
CA THR A 36 3.10 0.86 0.16
C THR A 36 1.64 1.21 0.44
N THR A 37 0.79 0.21 0.73
CA THR A 37 -0.60 0.45 1.11
C THR A 37 -0.70 1.32 2.36
N LEU A 38 0.01 0.96 3.42
CA LEU A 38 0.06 1.73 4.67
C LEU A 38 0.54 3.16 4.42
N TYR A 39 1.68 3.31 3.74
CA TYR A 39 2.28 4.62 3.48
C TYR A 39 1.39 5.54 2.62
N LEU A 40 0.69 5.00 1.64
CA LEU A 40 -0.26 5.78 0.83
C LEU A 40 -1.45 6.28 1.65
N ILE A 41 -1.84 5.56 2.69
CA ILE A 41 -2.95 5.93 3.57
C ILE A 41 -2.47 6.91 4.65
N VAL A 42 -1.47 6.52 5.46
CA VAL A 42 -1.05 7.31 6.64
C VAL A 42 -0.15 8.49 6.28
N LYS A 43 0.55 8.46 5.14
CA LYS A 43 1.47 9.49 4.62
C LYS A 43 2.65 9.80 5.56
N ASP A 44 2.87 8.97 6.55
CA ASP A 44 3.96 9.06 7.52
C ASP A 44 4.73 7.74 7.52
N ARG A 45 6.06 7.83 7.41
CA ARG A 45 6.94 6.66 7.31
C ARG A 45 6.99 5.86 8.60
N TYR A 46 7.14 6.55 9.73
CA TYR A 46 7.30 5.89 11.02
C TYR A 46 6.02 5.14 11.40
N ILE A 47 4.87 5.79 11.21
CA ILE A 47 3.56 5.18 11.42
C ILE A 47 3.36 3.99 10.48
N ALA A 48 3.75 4.11 9.21
CA ALA A 48 3.65 3.01 8.25
C ALA A 48 4.53 1.81 8.64
N GLU A 49 5.74 2.05 9.18
CA GLU A 49 6.64 1.00 9.68
C GLU A 49 6.06 0.30 10.92
N ASP A 50 5.49 1.04 11.86
CA ASP A 50 4.85 0.48 13.06
C ASP A 50 3.62 -0.37 12.67
N LEU A 51 2.76 0.16 11.83
CA LEU A 51 1.58 -0.57 11.35
C LEU A 51 1.95 -1.79 10.49
N LEU A 52 3.08 -1.76 9.79
CA LEU A 52 3.60 -2.92 9.07
C LEU A 52 3.92 -4.08 10.03
N GLN A 53 4.60 -3.78 11.13
CA GLN A 53 4.89 -4.78 12.16
C GLN A 53 3.59 -5.31 12.77
N GLU A 54 2.66 -4.43 13.16
CA GLU A 54 1.36 -4.81 13.72
C GLU A 54 0.56 -5.68 12.74
N THR A 55 0.64 -5.40 11.44
CA THR A 55 0.00 -6.18 10.38
C THR A 55 0.46 -7.64 10.41
N TYR A 56 1.78 -7.87 10.47
CA TYR A 56 2.30 -9.24 10.49
C TYR A 56 2.08 -9.95 11.81
N ILE A 57 2.11 -9.24 12.94
CA ILE A 57 1.72 -9.82 14.24
C ILE A 57 0.27 -10.33 14.18
N LYS A 58 -0.66 -9.52 13.69
CA LYS A 58 -2.07 -9.94 13.50
C LYS A 58 -2.21 -11.09 12.51
N ALA A 59 -1.43 -11.07 11.42
CA ALA A 59 -1.43 -12.17 10.46
C ALA A 59 -0.99 -13.49 11.11
N ILE A 60 0.08 -13.48 11.91
CA ILE A 60 0.54 -14.64 12.69
C ILE A 60 -0.55 -15.16 13.61
N ASP A 61 -1.20 -14.29 14.38
CA ASP A 61 -2.25 -14.66 15.34
C ASP A 61 -3.44 -15.33 14.64
N VAL A 62 -3.83 -14.81 13.47
CA VAL A 62 -4.94 -15.40 12.71
C VAL A 62 -4.55 -16.75 12.10
N LEU A 63 -3.34 -16.87 11.54
CA LEU A 63 -2.83 -18.14 10.99
C LEU A 63 -2.72 -19.22 12.07
N LYS A 64 -2.12 -18.89 13.22
CA LYS A 64 -1.94 -19.83 14.34
C LYS A 64 -3.26 -20.23 15.02
N SER A 65 -4.25 -19.35 15.01
CA SER A 65 -5.57 -19.65 15.57
C SER A 65 -6.48 -20.49 14.65
N GLY A 66 -6.03 -20.83 13.44
CA GLY A 66 -6.81 -21.60 12.46
C GLY A 66 -8.01 -20.85 11.87
N ARG A 67 -8.11 -19.52 12.09
CA ARG A 67 -9.21 -18.69 11.56
C ARG A 67 -8.98 -18.21 10.13
N TYR A 68 -7.80 -18.44 9.60
CA TYR A 68 -7.50 -18.12 8.21
C TYR A 68 -8.13 -19.15 7.27
N ASN A 69 -8.91 -18.67 6.31
CA ASN A 69 -9.44 -19.52 5.24
C ASN A 69 -8.51 -19.46 4.03
N GLU A 70 -7.84 -20.56 3.71
CA GLU A 70 -6.89 -20.62 2.61
C GLU A 70 -7.61 -20.70 1.25
N GLU A 71 -7.68 -19.57 0.56
CA GLU A 71 -8.25 -19.46 -0.79
C GLU A 71 -7.18 -19.14 -1.85
N GLY A 72 -5.89 -19.30 -1.53
CA GLY A 72 -4.78 -18.89 -2.41
C GLY A 72 -4.59 -17.37 -2.52
N LYS A 73 -5.15 -16.60 -1.60
CA LYS A 73 -5.19 -15.14 -1.63
C LYS A 73 -4.49 -14.50 -0.42
N PHE A 74 -3.33 -15.04 -0.01
CA PHE A 74 -2.58 -14.53 1.14
C PHE A 74 -2.28 -13.03 1.02
N LEU A 75 -1.76 -12.57 -0.13
CA LEU A 75 -1.37 -11.18 -0.32
C LEU A 75 -2.56 -10.20 -0.21
N PRO A 76 -3.69 -10.36 -0.92
CA PRO A 76 -4.87 -9.51 -0.71
C PRO A 76 -5.38 -9.53 0.74
N TRP A 77 -5.33 -10.68 1.38
CA TRP A 77 -5.78 -10.82 2.77
C TRP A 77 -4.90 -10.04 3.76
N VAL A 78 -3.57 -10.14 3.67
CA VAL A 78 -2.66 -9.40 4.57
C VAL A 78 -2.70 -7.90 4.29
N VAL A 79 -2.87 -7.49 3.02
CA VAL A 79 -3.05 -6.08 2.64
C VAL A 79 -4.34 -5.51 3.22
N ARG A 80 -5.43 -6.29 3.29
CA ARG A 80 -6.67 -5.89 3.95
C ARG A 80 -6.49 -5.68 5.46
N ILE A 81 -5.70 -6.51 6.13
CA ILE A 81 -5.33 -6.29 7.55
C ILE A 81 -4.63 -4.94 7.70
N ALA A 82 -3.64 -4.65 6.85
CA ALA A 82 -2.90 -3.40 6.86
C ALA A 82 -3.80 -2.18 6.63
N HIS A 83 -4.67 -2.23 5.62
CA HIS A 83 -5.62 -1.17 5.33
C HIS A 83 -6.52 -0.87 6.55
N ASN A 84 -7.10 -1.90 7.15
CA ASN A 84 -7.97 -1.74 8.32
C ASN A 84 -7.21 -1.10 9.50
N LEU A 85 -5.96 -1.51 9.74
CA LEU A 85 -5.10 -0.90 10.75
C LEU A 85 -4.84 0.58 10.48
N ALA A 86 -4.57 0.96 9.25
CA ALA A 86 -4.36 2.35 8.87
C ALA A 86 -5.63 3.19 9.07
N ILE A 87 -6.80 2.69 8.70
CA ILE A 87 -8.08 3.37 8.92
C ILE A 87 -8.39 3.50 10.42
N ASP A 88 -8.14 2.46 11.21
CA ASP A 88 -8.35 2.50 12.66
C ASP A 88 -7.37 3.48 13.35
N TYR A 89 -6.14 3.59 12.84
CA TYR A 89 -5.19 4.60 13.27
C TYR A 89 -5.78 6.01 13.09
N PHE A 90 -6.28 6.36 11.91
CA PHE A 90 -6.90 7.67 11.67
C PHE A 90 -8.14 7.91 12.50
N ARG A 91 -8.96 6.90 12.75
CA ARG A 91 -10.15 7.04 13.60
C ARG A 91 -9.77 7.36 15.04
N ARG A 92 -8.67 6.80 15.55
CA ARG A 92 -8.13 7.11 16.88
C ARG A 92 -7.51 8.50 16.92
N ASP A 93 -6.69 8.86 15.93
CA ASP A 93 -6.01 10.16 15.84
C ASP A 93 -7.01 11.33 15.76
N LYS A 94 -8.10 11.18 15.00
CA LYS A 94 -9.20 12.17 14.98
C LYS A 94 -9.93 12.30 16.32
N ARG A 95 -9.94 11.27 17.17
CA ARG A 95 -10.57 11.32 18.52
C ARG A 95 -9.68 11.97 19.57
N TYR A 96 -8.37 11.94 19.37
CA TYR A 96 -7.37 12.55 20.27
C TYR A 96 -6.48 13.46 19.42
N PRO A 97 -6.85 14.74 19.23
CA PRO A 97 -5.97 15.67 18.51
C PRO A 97 -4.67 15.78 19.31
N THR A 98 -3.61 15.21 18.78
CA THR A 98 -2.26 15.40 19.31
C THR A 98 -1.93 16.87 19.14
N ILE A 99 -1.57 17.54 20.25
CA ILE A 99 -1.07 18.92 20.23
C ILE A 99 0.19 18.90 19.36
N VAL A 100 0.08 19.43 18.17
CA VAL A 100 1.23 19.66 17.28
C VAL A 100 2.06 20.75 17.95
N LEU A 101 3.19 20.38 18.54
CA LEU A 101 4.20 21.35 18.92
C LEU A 101 4.65 22.06 17.64
N GLU A 102 4.56 23.37 17.64
CA GLU A 102 5.06 24.25 16.59
C GLU A 102 6.58 24.15 16.50
N ASP A 103 7.10 23.09 15.88
CA ASP A 103 8.46 23.07 15.38
C ASP A 103 8.50 22.31 14.06
N GLY A 104 8.60 23.10 12.99
CA GLY A 104 8.51 22.66 11.58
C GLY A 104 9.74 21.92 11.08
N SER A 105 10.40 21.08 11.84
CA SER A 105 11.52 20.27 11.37
C SER A 105 11.07 18.93 10.80
N LYS A 106 10.82 18.91 9.48
CA LYS A 106 10.75 17.67 8.70
C LYS A 106 12.15 17.11 8.51
N VAL A 107 12.53 16.16 9.32
CA VAL A 107 13.75 15.37 9.07
C VAL A 107 13.43 14.30 8.02
N PHE A 108 13.80 14.58 6.78
CA PHE A 108 13.85 13.59 5.71
C PHE A 108 15.14 12.79 5.87
N ASN A 109 15.05 11.52 6.23
CA ASN A 109 16.12 10.56 6.03
C ASN A 109 15.65 9.45 5.08
N SER A 110 16.28 9.44 3.91
CA SER A 110 16.19 8.37 2.92
C SER A 110 16.98 7.17 3.41
N PHE A 111 16.36 5.97 3.45
CA PHE A 111 17.09 4.71 3.48
C PHE A 111 16.85 3.98 2.16
N GLU A 112 17.99 3.74 1.50
CA GLU A 112 18.14 2.91 0.32
C GLU A 112 17.89 1.45 0.68
N PHE A 113 17.06 0.77 -0.12
CA PHE A 113 17.12 -0.68 -0.23
C PHE A 113 17.75 -0.99 -1.59
N ALA A 114 19.02 -1.42 -1.53
CA ALA A 114 19.75 -1.94 -2.67
C ALA A 114 19.33 -3.40 -2.92
N GLU A 115 19.08 -3.71 -4.16
CA GLU A 115 19.70 -4.73 -5.01
C GLU A 115 18.81 -5.04 -6.20
N ASP A 116 19.18 -4.51 -7.37
CA ASP A 116 19.40 -5.18 -8.64
C ASP A 116 19.66 -4.16 -9.76
N SER A 117 20.72 -4.42 -10.55
CA SER A 117 21.33 -3.72 -11.69
C SER A 117 20.81 -2.34 -12.15
N ALA A 118 21.75 -1.37 -12.10
CA ALA A 118 21.55 0.03 -11.74
C ALA A 118 20.88 0.98 -12.76
N GLU A 119 20.73 0.70 -14.04
CA GLU A 119 20.28 1.74 -14.98
C GLU A 119 18.84 1.63 -15.48
N GLU A 120 18.32 0.43 -15.76
CA GLU A 120 16.91 0.25 -16.15
C GLU A 120 15.96 0.25 -14.95
N ILE A 121 16.46 -0.15 -13.78
CA ILE A 121 15.70 -0.16 -12.53
C ILE A 121 15.53 1.27 -12.02
N GLN A 122 16.54 2.11 -12.12
CA GLN A 122 16.50 3.48 -11.64
C GLN A 122 15.43 4.32 -12.36
N LEU A 123 15.28 4.18 -13.67
CA LEU A 123 14.22 4.85 -14.44
C LEU A 123 12.81 4.34 -14.09
N LYS A 124 12.66 3.04 -13.82
CA LYS A 124 11.38 2.45 -13.38
C LYS A 124 11.07 2.80 -11.93
N GLU A 125 12.07 2.81 -11.06
CA GLU A 125 11.91 3.20 -9.66
C GLU A 125 11.55 4.68 -9.52
N ASP A 126 12.18 5.58 -10.26
CA ASP A 126 11.84 7.00 -10.28
C ASP A 126 10.40 7.24 -10.77
N GLN A 127 9.94 6.50 -11.78
CA GLN A 127 8.55 6.58 -12.23
C GLN A 127 7.57 6.01 -11.19
N ILE A 128 7.89 4.92 -10.53
CA ILE A 128 7.06 4.31 -9.48
C ILE A 128 6.99 5.22 -8.24
N VAL A 129 8.11 5.80 -7.82
CA VAL A 129 8.17 6.77 -6.73
C VAL A 129 7.31 7.98 -7.06
N ASN A 130 7.38 8.48 -8.30
CA ASN A 130 6.59 9.60 -8.76
C ASN A 130 5.08 9.32 -8.71
N ILE A 131 4.63 8.16 -9.20
CA ILE A 131 3.22 7.77 -9.15
C ILE A 131 2.70 7.66 -7.72
N ARG A 132 3.48 7.10 -6.79
CA ARG A 132 3.11 7.01 -5.37
C ARG A 132 2.91 8.39 -4.75
N GLU A 133 3.78 9.34 -5.06
CA GLU A 133 3.64 10.72 -4.60
C GLU A 133 2.40 11.42 -5.18
N LEU A 134 2.04 11.13 -6.43
CA LEU A 134 0.81 11.62 -7.03
C LEU A 134 -0.44 11.02 -6.40
N ILE A 135 -0.43 9.72 -6.10
CA ILE A 135 -1.54 9.04 -5.40
C ILE A 135 -1.78 9.69 -4.03
N LYS A 136 -0.72 10.06 -3.30
CA LYS A 136 -0.86 10.75 -1.99
C LYS A 136 -1.54 12.12 -2.10
N LYS A 137 -1.45 12.79 -3.26
CA LYS A 137 -2.08 14.08 -3.51
C LYS A 137 -3.56 13.98 -3.89
N LEU A 138 -4.07 12.78 -4.16
CA LEU A 138 -5.50 12.58 -4.40
C LEU A 138 -6.33 12.91 -3.15
N PRO A 139 -7.59 13.38 -3.33
CA PRO A 139 -8.57 13.41 -2.24
C PRO A 139 -8.69 12.05 -1.55
N ASP A 140 -8.93 12.06 -0.24
CA ASP A 140 -8.87 10.85 0.58
C ASP A 140 -9.80 9.74 0.08
N GLU A 141 -11.04 10.07 -0.30
CA GLU A 141 -12.02 9.08 -0.78
C GLU A 141 -11.63 8.49 -2.16
N GLN A 142 -10.95 9.25 -2.99
CA GLN A 142 -10.47 8.77 -4.30
C GLN A 142 -9.25 7.87 -4.13
N ARG A 143 -8.35 8.24 -3.22
CA ARG A 143 -7.16 7.45 -2.89
C ARG A 143 -7.56 6.13 -2.25
N GLU A 144 -8.50 6.15 -1.29
CA GLU A 144 -9.01 4.95 -0.61
C GLU A 144 -9.56 3.93 -1.62
N VAL A 145 -10.46 4.34 -2.51
CA VAL A 145 -11.02 3.45 -3.54
C VAL A 145 -9.95 2.90 -4.47
N LEU A 146 -8.95 3.71 -4.85
CA LEU A 146 -7.85 3.27 -5.69
C LEU A 146 -6.98 2.22 -4.98
N VAL A 147 -6.65 2.45 -3.70
CA VAL A 147 -5.87 1.51 -2.88
C VAL A 147 -6.62 0.20 -2.71
N MET A 148 -7.90 0.24 -2.31
CA MET A 148 -8.74 -0.95 -2.17
C MET A 148 -8.84 -1.75 -3.47
N ARG A 149 -9.00 -1.08 -4.61
CA ARG A 149 -9.13 -1.77 -5.90
C ARG A 149 -7.82 -2.38 -6.36
N HIS A 150 -6.70 -1.65 -6.24
CA HIS A 150 -5.42 -2.05 -6.83
C HIS A 150 -4.56 -2.93 -5.91
N TYR A 151 -4.55 -2.64 -4.61
CA TYR A 151 -3.70 -3.37 -3.66
C TYR A 151 -4.43 -4.49 -2.93
N GLU A 152 -5.71 -4.30 -2.61
CA GLU A 152 -6.55 -5.30 -1.92
C GLU A 152 -7.35 -6.17 -2.91
N GLU A 153 -7.34 -5.82 -4.19
CA GLU A 153 -8.03 -6.54 -5.27
C GLU A 153 -9.55 -6.65 -5.08
N LEU A 154 -10.14 -5.73 -4.28
CA LEU A 154 -11.56 -5.74 -3.99
C LEU A 154 -12.41 -5.39 -5.22
N SER A 155 -13.55 -6.03 -5.35
CA SER A 155 -14.59 -5.63 -6.29
C SER A 155 -15.21 -4.28 -5.89
N PHE A 156 -15.82 -3.56 -6.84
CA PHE A 156 -16.51 -2.31 -6.52
C PHE A 156 -17.71 -2.51 -5.57
N GLN A 157 -18.29 -3.70 -5.53
CA GLN A 157 -19.35 -4.06 -4.59
C GLN A 157 -18.82 -4.15 -3.16
N GLU A 158 -17.66 -4.80 -2.96
CA GLU A 158 -16.98 -4.88 -1.67
C GLU A 158 -16.48 -3.50 -1.20
N ILE A 159 -15.90 -2.71 -2.11
CA ILE A 159 -15.47 -1.33 -1.84
C ILE A 159 -16.67 -0.49 -1.37
N ALA A 160 -17.80 -0.55 -2.08
CA ALA A 160 -19.00 0.16 -1.73
C ALA A 160 -19.52 -0.22 -0.34
N ALA A 161 -19.51 -1.53 -0.01
CA ALA A 161 -19.92 -2.03 1.30
C ALA A 161 -18.97 -1.54 2.43
N GLN A 162 -17.66 -1.58 2.22
CA GLN A 162 -16.67 -1.16 3.23
C GLN A 162 -16.67 0.36 3.44
N THR A 163 -16.79 1.14 2.38
CA THR A 163 -16.83 2.62 2.44
C THR A 163 -18.23 3.18 2.70
N GLN A 164 -19.24 2.32 2.86
CA GLN A 164 -20.64 2.68 3.13
C GLN A 164 -21.24 3.64 2.09
N VAL A 165 -20.91 3.44 0.82
CA VAL A 165 -21.44 4.22 -0.30
C VAL A 165 -22.12 3.32 -1.34
N SER A 166 -22.79 3.92 -2.33
CA SER A 166 -23.33 3.15 -3.46
C SER A 166 -22.20 2.67 -4.39
N ILE A 167 -22.43 1.56 -5.11
CA ILE A 167 -21.49 1.06 -6.13
C ILE A 167 -21.19 2.15 -7.17
N ASN A 168 -22.19 2.92 -7.58
CA ASN A 168 -22.01 4.03 -8.51
C ASN A 168 -21.11 5.13 -7.94
N THR A 169 -21.19 5.40 -6.65
CA THR A 169 -20.29 6.34 -5.96
C THR A 169 -18.87 5.82 -5.94
N ALA A 170 -18.65 4.54 -5.64
CA ALA A 170 -17.33 3.92 -5.67
C ALA A 170 -16.70 3.95 -7.09
N LEU A 171 -17.49 3.63 -8.12
CA LEU A 171 -17.10 3.74 -9.52
C LEU A 171 -16.75 5.19 -9.91
N GLY A 172 -17.57 6.15 -9.47
CA GLY A 172 -17.33 7.58 -9.68
C GLY A 172 -16.02 8.04 -9.03
N ARG A 173 -15.78 7.68 -7.77
CA ARG A 173 -14.52 7.99 -7.05
C ARG A 173 -13.30 7.43 -7.78
N MET A 174 -13.37 6.18 -8.25
CA MET A 174 -12.29 5.57 -9.04
C MET A 174 -12.05 6.31 -10.35
N ARG A 175 -13.13 6.64 -11.09
CA ARG A 175 -13.03 7.40 -12.34
C ARG A 175 -12.36 8.75 -12.12
N TYR A 176 -12.75 9.50 -11.10
CA TYR A 176 -12.14 10.79 -10.78
C TYR A 176 -10.71 10.66 -10.27
N ALA A 177 -10.38 9.60 -9.52
CA ALA A 177 -9.00 9.31 -9.15
C ALA A 177 -8.10 9.19 -10.37
N LEU A 178 -8.51 8.41 -11.38
CA LEU A 178 -7.74 8.22 -12.62
C LEU A 178 -7.64 9.51 -13.45
N ILE A 179 -8.71 10.31 -13.52
CA ILE A 179 -8.69 11.62 -14.22
C ILE A 179 -7.71 12.57 -13.53
N ASN A 180 -7.74 12.65 -12.20
CA ASN A 180 -6.87 13.53 -11.44
C ASN A 180 -5.41 13.09 -11.53
N LEU A 181 -5.11 11.79 -11.47
CA LEU A 181 -3.75 11.28 -11.68
C LEU A 181 -3.23 11.63 -13.07
N ARG A 182 -4.04 11.45 -14.11
CA ARG A 182 -3.64 11.81 -15.49
C ARG A 182 -3.32 13.29 -15.60
N LYS A 183 -4.17 14.17 -15.07
CA LYS A 183 -3.91 15.62 -15.07
C LYS A 183 -2.63 16.01 -14.32
N MET A 184 -2.34 15.32 -13.21
CA MET A 184 -1.11 15.56 -12.45
C MET A 184 0.13 15.10 -13.20
N LEU A 185 0.07 13.94 -13.91
CA LEU A 185 1.15 13.45 -14.78
C LEU A 185 1.43 14.40 -15.93
N GLU A 186 0.40 14.79 -16.70
CA GLU A 186 0.51 15.75 -17.81
C GLU A 186 1.12 17.09 -17.35
N LYS A 187 0.75 17.56 -16.16
CA LYS A 187 1.34 18.79 -15.59
C LYS A 187 2.83 18.63 -15.26
N GLN A 188 3.26 17.43 -14.82
CA GLN A 188 4.67 17.17 -14.55
C GLN A 188 5.48 17.05 -15.84
N GLU A 189 4.98 16.36 -16.86
CA GLU A 189 5.61 16.24 -18.17
C GLU A 189 5.80 17.63 -18.80
N ASN A 190 4.75 18.45 -18.84
CA ASN A 190 4.84 19.82 -19.34
C ASN A 190 5.82 20.71 -18.56
N ALA A 191 5.94 20.52 -17.25
CA ALA A 191 6.90 21.26 -16.41
C ALA A 191 8.34 20.79 -16.65
N TYR A 192 8.54 19.52 -16.97
CA TYR A 192 9.84 18.96 -17.33
C TYR A 192 10.29 19.47 -18.70
N ASP A 193 9.42 19.43 -19.70
CA ASP A 193 9.69 19.95 -21.05
C ASP A 193 9.99 21.45 -21.05
N ALA A 194 9.27 22.25 -20.26
CA ALA A 194 9.53 23.68 -20.12
C ALA A 194 10.89 24.01 -19.47
N LYS A 195 11.44 23.10 -18.65
CA LYS A 195 12.79 23.24 -18.10
C LYS A 195 13.88 22.86 -19.09
N LEU A 196 13.63 21.87 -19.94
CA LEU A 196 14.58 21.39 -20.95
C LEU A 196 14.63 22.30 -22.18
N TYR A 197 13.51 22.93 -22.54
CA TYR A 197 13.36 23.79 -23.71
C TYR A 197 12.75 25.15 -23.29
N PRO A 198 13.51 26.01 -22.59
CA PRO A 198 13.03 27.36 -22.30
C PRO A 198 12.84 28.13 -23.62
N LYS A 199 11.62 28.67 -23.80
CA LYS A 199 11.28 29.49 -24.97
C LYS A 199 12.04 30.82 -24.94
#